data_a4839fa2d710bf88bf964e25956f1c4b
#
_entry.id   a4839fa2d710bf88bf964e25956f1c4b
#
_cell.length_a   1.000
_cell.length_b   1.000
_cell.length_c   1.000
_cell.angle_alpha   90.00
_cell.angle_beta   90.00
_cell.angle_gamma   90.00
#
_symmetry.space_group_name_H-M   'P 1'
#
loop_
_entity.id
_entity.type
_entity.pdbx_description
1 polymer ?
#
loop_
_entity_poly.entity_id
_entity_poly.type
_entity_poly.pdbx_seq_one_letter_code
_entity_poly.pdbx_strand_id
1 'polypeptide(L)'
;MTGWQPVKNLMRLNKFVALSLGVSRRKADELIEQGKILVNGDRAVLGRQISQSDTVLYNSRELHIQPKKLILLHKPVGYLCSRASQGGVPTIYELLPKSLHHLKPVGRLDKDSSGLILLTNDGDFAHQMTHPSFYKMKRYLVTLD
;
A
#
# COMPACT_ATOMS: atom_id res chain seq x y z
N MET A 1 19.10 -34.73 -17.73
CA MET A 1 18.84 -34.17 -16.38
C MET A 1 18.43 -32.72 -16.54
N THR A 2 17.14 -32.46 -16.66
CA THR A 2 16.59 -31.11 -16.75
C THR A 2 16.55 -30.52 -15.35
N GLY A 3 17.53 -29.65 -15.05
CA GLY A 3 17.61 -28.95 -13.76
C GLY A 3 16.40 -28.05 -13.57
N TRP A 4 15.58 -28.40 -12.59
CA TRP A 4 14.51 -27.54 -12.09
C TRP A 4 15.13 -26.22 -11.60
N GLN A 5 14.93 -25.15 -12.35
CA GLN A 5 15.31 -23.80 -11.94
C GLN A 5 14.20 -23.26 -11.06
N PRO A 6 14.48 -22.85 -9.81
CA PRO A 6 13.48 -22.20 -8.98
C PRO A 6 13.02 -20.93 -9.68
N VAL A 7 11.71 -20.77 -9.85
CA VAL A 7 11.10 -19.56 -10.40
C VAL A 7 11.57 -18.39 -9.54
N LYS A 8 12.45 -17.53 -10.10
CA LYS A 8 12.87 -16.31 -9.42
C LYS A 8 11.62 -15.47 -9.20
N ASN A 9 11.17 -15.40 -7.95
CA ASN A 9 10.08 -14.50 -7.55
C ASN A 9 10.58 -13.05 -7.69
N LEU A 10 10.48 -12.52 -8.92
CA LEU A 10 10.89 -11.16 -9.24
C LEU A 10 9.81 -10.19 -8.78
N MET A 11 10.25 -9.13 -8.11
CA MET A 11 9.39 -8.03 -7.67
C MET A 11 9.86 -6.73 -8.32
N ARG A 12 8.93 -5.86 -8.73
CA ARG A 12 9.30 -4.51 -9.18
C ARG A 12 9.92 -3.73 -8.03
N LEU A 13 11.06 -3.09 -8.29
CA LEU A 13 11.82 -2.34 -7.29
C LEU A 13 10.96 -1.26 -6.60
N ASN A 14 10.16 -0.52 -7.34
CA ASN A 14 9.28 0.50 -6.74
C ASN A 14 8.21 -0.10 -5.80
N LYS A 15 7.73 -1.32 -6.07
CA LYS A 15 6.84 -2.04 -5.16
C LYS A 15 7.57 -2.40 -3.87
N PHE A 16 8.80 -2.91 -3.97
CA PHE A 16 9.63 -3.24 -2.82
C PHE A 16 9.94 -2.02 -1.95
N VAL A 17 10.44 -0.93 -2.57
CA VAL A 17 10.76 0.33 -1.86
C VAL A 17 9.51 0.91 -1.19
N ALA A 18 8.36 0.91 -1.88
CA ALA A 18 7.11 1.39 -1.32
C ALA A 18 6.66 0.60 -0.09
N LEU A 19 6.77 -0.74 -0.13
CA LEU A 19 6.43 -1.61 1.00
C LEU A 19 7.40 -1.46 2.17
N SER A 20 8.70 -1.27 1.89
CA SER A 20 9.72 -1.13 2.91
C SER A 20 9.65 0.21 3.64
N LEU A 21 9.40 1.31 2.91
CA LEU A 21 9.36 2.68 3.47
C LEU A 21 7.94 3.13 3.88
N GLY A 22 6.90 2.37 3.57
CA GLY A 22 5.52 2.77 3.83
C GLY A 22 5.02 3.95 2.97
N VAL A 23 5.60 4.15 1.79
CA VAL A 23 5.25 5.25 0.87
C VAL A 23 4.42 4.77 -0.32
N SER A 24 3.97 5.69 -1.19
CA SER A 24 3.33 5.32 -2.44
C SER A 24 4.35 4.83 -3.47
N ARG A 25 3.92 4.01 -4.46
CA ARG A 25 4.79 3.57 -5.57
C ARG A 25 5.34 4.75 -6.38
N ARG A 26 4.55 5.82 -6.58
CA ARG A 26 4.99 7.05 -7.24
C ARG A 26 6.11 7.72 -6.43
N LYS A 27 5.97 7.77 -5.10
CA LYS A 27 7.04 8.30 -4.24
C LYS A 27 8.30 7.44 -4.28
N ALA A 28 8.16 6.12 -4.38
CA ALA A 28 9.29 5.22 -4.57
C ALA A 28 9.99 5.47 -5.93
N ASP A 29 9.24 5.69 -7.01
CA ASP A 29 9.80 6.04 -8.32
C ASP A 29 10.60 7.35 -8.25
N GLU A 30 10.08 8.40 -7.59
CA GLU A 30 10.81 9.66 -7.36
C GLU A 30 12.14 9.43 -6.61
N LEU A 31 12.16 8.57 -5.59
CA LEU A 31 13.38 8.25 -4.84
C LEU A 31 14.42 7.51 -5.71
N ILE A 32 13.96 6.64 -6.60
CA ILE A 32 14.81 5.92 -7.56
C ILE A 32 15.42 6.92 -8.56
N GLU A 33 14.62 7.81 -9.14
CA GLU A 33 15.08 8.84 -10.08
C GLU A 33 16.09 9.80 -9.46
N GLN A 34 15.87 10.18 -8.19
CA GLN A 34 16.79 11.00 -7.41
C GLN A 34 18.11 10.27 -7.07
N GLY A 35 18.26 8.98 -7.43
CA GLY A 35 19.45 8.20 -7.13
C GLY A 35 19.66 7.85 -5.66
N LYS A 36 18.58 7.92 -4.85
CA LYS A 36 18.63 7.61 -3.41
C LYS A 36 18.54 6.12 -3.11
N ILE A 37 18.23 5.31 -4.12
CA ILE A 37 18.10 3.86 -4.00
C ILE A 37 19.28 3.20 -4.72
N LEU A 38 19.96 2.31 -4.01
CA LEU A 38 20.99 1.44 -4.56
C LEU A 38 20.52 -0.01 -4.55
N VAL A 39 20.93 -0.78 -5.55
CA VAL A 39 20.69 -2.23 -5.61
C VAL A 39 22.02 -2.90 -5.87
N ASN A 40 22.47 -3.73 -4.94
CA ASN A 40 23.78 -4.40 -4.96
C ASN A 40 24.97 -3.41 -5.09
N GLY A 41 24.83 -2.20 -4.53
CA GLY A 41 25.82 -1.14 -4.60
C GLY A 41 25.67 -0.17 -5.78
N ASP A 42 24.93 -0.53 -6.82
CA ASP A 42 24.73 0.30 -8.01
C ASP A 42 23.48 1.18 -7.91
N ARG A 43 23.53 2.35 -8.54
CA ARG A 43 22.37 3.24 -8.63
C ARG A 43 21.21 2.54 -9.35
N ALA A 44 20.06 2.51 -8.70
CA ALA A 44 18.87 1.91 -9.27
C ALA A 44 18.28 2.75 -10.40
N VAL A 45 17.62 2.07 -11.35
CA VAL A 45 16.87 2.69 -12.46
C VAL A 45 15.40 2.31 -12.38
N LEU A 46 14.53 3.16 -12.96
CA LEU A 46 13.09 2.88 -13.05
C LEU A 46 12.83 1.56 -13.81
N GLY A 47 11.77 0.88 -13.42
CA GLY A 47 11.37 -0.38 -14.05
C GLY A 47 12.19 -1.60 -13.66
N ARG A 48 13.29 -1.43 -12.90
CA ARG A 48 14.13 -2.56 -12.43
C ARG A 48 13.27 -3.57 -11.65
N GLN A 49 13.55 -4.84 -11.89
CA GLN A 49 13.07 -5.96 -11.07
C GLN A 49 14.18 -6.44 -10.16
N ILE A 50 13.82 -6.87 -8.97
CA ILE A 50 14.73 -7.43 -7.97
C ILE A 50 14.25 -8.82 -7.55
N SER A 51 15.18 -9.62 -7.11
CA SER A 51 14.99 -10.95 -6.52
C SER A 51 15.21 -10.91 -5.00
N GLN A 52 14.94 -12.01 -4.32
CA GLN A 52 15.20 -12.12 -2.87
C GLN A 52 16.69 -12.05 -2.49
N SER A 53 17.59 -12.29 -3.46
CA SER A 53 19.05 -12.22 -3.25
C SER A 53 19.62 -10.81 -3.44
N ASP A 54 18.82 -9.86 -3.93
CA ASP A 54 19.29 -8.49 -4.14
C ASP A 54 19.22 -7.68 -2.85
N THR A 55 20.31 -6.97 -2.54
CA THR A 55 20.37 -6.01 -1.43
C THR A 55 19.95 -4.64 -1.93
N VAL A 56 18.93 -4.06 -1.31
CA VAL A 56 18.42 -2.73 -1.65
C VAL A 56 18.70 -1.77 -0.50
N LEU A 57 19.37 -0.65 -0.80
CA LEU A 57 19.74 0.37 0.19
C LEU A 57 19.02 1.68 -0.08
N TYR A 58 18.63 2.36 0.99
CA TYR A 58 18.16 3.75 1.01
C TYR A 58 18.91 4.52 2.09
N ASN A 59 19.61 5.60 1.72
CA ASN A 59 20.47 6.35 2.64
C ASN A 59 21.42 5.45 3.44
N SER A 60 22.09 4.52 2.76
CA SER A 60 23.04 3.54 3.33
C SER A 60 22.43 2.54 4.33
N ARG A 61 21.09 2.47 4.42
CA ARG A 61 20.40 1.48 5.24
C ARG A 61 19.72 0.44 4.35
N GLU A 62 19.86 -0.82 4.71
CA GLU A 62 19.18 -1.90 4.00
C GLU A 62 17.68 -1.85 4.23
N LEU A 63 16.93 -1.99 3.13
CA LEU A 63 15.49 -2.01 3.14
C LEU A 63 14.96 -3.44 3.29
N HIS A 64 13.97 -3.60 4.16
CA HIS A 64 13.22 -4.84 4.33
C HIS A 64 11.73 -4.56 4.24
N ILE A 65 10.98 -5.49 3.63
CA ILE A 65 9.51 -5.37 3.56
C ILE A 65 8.94 -5.46 4.97
N GLN A 66 8.10 -4.48 5.32
CA GLN A 66 7.40 -4.47 6.60
C GLN A 66 6.41 -5.64 6.69
N PRO A 67 6.21 -6.25 7.87
CA PRO A 67 5.19 -7.26 8.08
C PRO A 67 3.82 -6.77 7.61
N LYS A 68 3.05 -7.68 7.01
CA LYS A 68 1.68 -7.38 6.61
C LYS A 68 0.84 -7.06 7.84
N LYS A 69 0.12 -5.95 7.77
CA LYS A 69 -0.83 -5.51 8.80
C LYS A 69 -2.21 -5.34 8.19
N LEU A 70 -3.21 -5.75 8.93
CA LEU A 70 -4.62 -5.53 8.63
C LEU A 70 -5.29 -5.07 9.91
N ILE A 71 -5.99 -3.94 9.83
CA ILE A 71 -6.78 -3.42 10.95
C ILE A 71 -8.20 -3.11 10.50
N LEU A 72 -9.13 -3.19 11.45
CA LEU A 72 -10.52 -2.76 11.29
C LEU A 72 -10.68 -1.40 11.98
N LEU A 73 -11.28 -0.45 11.27
CA LEU A 73 -11.68 0.84 11.82
C LEU A 73 -13.19 0.97 11.65
N HIS A 74 -13.90 1.28 12.73
CA HIS A 74 -15.27 1.78 12.63
C HIS A 74 -15.19 3.28 12.30
N LYS A 75 -15.42 3.62 11.02
CA LYS A 75 -15.40 5.01 10.58
C LYS A 75 -16.68 5.71 11.02
N PRO A 76 -16.62 6.80 11.80
CA PRO A 76 -17.76 7.66 12.05
C PRO A 76 -18.08 8.56 10.84
N VAL A 77 -19.24 9.17 10.82
CA VAL A 77 -19.58 10.24 9.86
C VAL A 77 -18.64 11.44 10.02
N GLY A 78 -18.51 12.25 8.98
CA GLY A 78 -17.71 13.48 9.00
C GLY A 78 -16.25 13.31 8.58
N TYR A 79 -15.75 12.10 8.37
CA TYR A 79 -14.36 11.82 8.01
C TYR A 79 -14.20 11.32 6.57
N LEU A 80 -13.16 11.81 5.87
CA LEU A 80 -12.83 11.36 4.53
C LEU A 80 -11.93 10.12 4.54
N CYS A 81 -12.18 9.16 3.65
CA CYS A 81 -11.28 8.04 3.36
C CYS A 81 -10.14 8.48 2.41
N SER A 82 -9.44 9.55 2.75
CA SER A 82 -8.38 10.16 1.94
C SER A 82 -7.16 10.46 2.81
N ARG A 83 -5.98 10.54 2.18
CA ARG A 83 -4.76 11.02 2.85
C ARG A 83 -4.69 12.53 2.96
N ALA A 84 -5.33 13.23 2.05
CA ALA A 84 -5.40 14.67 2.04
C ALA A 84 -6.77 15.15 2.49
N SER A 85 -6.79 16.10 3.41
CA SER A 85 -7.99 16.87 3.76
C SER A 85 -8.47 17.66 2.53
N GLN A 86 -9.77 17.78 2.38
CA GLN A 86 -10.41 18.58 1.35
C GLN A 86 -11.36 19.56 2.04
N GLY A 87 -11.16 20.86 1.80
CA GLY A 87 -11.99 21.91 2.42
C GLY A 87 -11.98 21.90 3.95
N GLY A 88 -10.87 21.52 4.58
CA GLY A 88 -10.76 21.45 6.03
C GLY A 88 -11.46 20.24 6.68
N VAL A 89 -12.04 19.34 5.89
CA VAL A 89 -12.69 18.12 6.42
C VAL A 89 -11.63 17.13 6.91
N PRO A 90 -11.74 16.58 8.14
CA PRO A 90 -10.80 15.63 8.69
C PRO A 90 -10.78 14.31 7.93
N THR A 91 -9.67 13.60 8.02
CA THR A 91 -9.49 12.30 7.39
C THR A 91 -9.49 11.16 8.41
N ILE A 92 -9.74 9.93 7.96
CA ILE A 92 -9.68 8.74 8.83
C ILE A 92 -8.32 8.57 9.52
N TYR A 93 -7.25 9.21 9.01
CA TYR A 93 -5.93 9.13 9.63
C TYR A 93 -5.83 9.92 10.94
N GLU A 94 -6.70 10.89 11.16
CA GLU A 94 -6.78 11.61 12.45
C GLU A 94 -7.36 10.74 13.57
N LEU A 95 -8.06 9.66 13.22
CA LEU A 95 -8.56 8.65 14.16
C LEU A 95 -7.52 7.57 14.50
N LEU A 96 -6.37 7.57 13.83
CA LEU A 96 -5.36 6.53 13.94
C LEU A 96 -4.08 7.06 14.60
N PRO A 97 -3.39 6.25 15.40
CA PRO A 97 -2.05 6.58 15.85
C PRO A 97 -1.10 6.72 14.66
N LYS A 98 -0.14 7.63 14.74
CA LYS A 98 0.82 7.94 13.66
C LYS A 98 1.55 6.70 13.11
N SER A 99 1.80 5.71 13.96
CA SER A 99 2.43 4.43 13.58
C SER A 99 1.62 3.62 12.57
N LEU A 100 0.33 3.88 12.41
CA LEU A 100 -0.58 3.22 11.46
C LEU A 100 -0.86 4.05 10.20
N HIS A 101 -0.33 5.27 10.09
CA HIS A 101 -0.57 6.14 8.94
C HIS A 101 0.00 5.60 7.61
N HIS A 102 0.88 4.59 7.65
CA HIS A 102 1.36 3.91 6.45
C HIS A 102 0.33 2.96 5.83
N LEU A 103 -0.69 2.54 6.59
CA LEU A 103 -1.77 1.68 6.09
C LEU A 103 -2.70 2.45 5.13
N LYS A 104 -3.34 1.71 4.23
CA LYS A 104 -4.26 2.26 3.21
C LYS A 104 -5.63 1.64 3.40
N PRO A 105 -6.71 2.42 3.23
CA PRO A 105 -8.06 1.87 3.29
C PRO A 105 -8.31 0.92 2.11
N VAL A 106 -9.03 -0.16 2.39
CA VAL A 106 -9.50 -1.14 1.42
C VAL A 106 -10.92 -0.70 1.00
N GLY A 107 -11.01 0.00 -0.11
CA GLY A 107 -12.23 0.68 -0.51
C GLY A 107 -12.42 2.02 0.21
N ARG A 108 -13.62 2.55 0.12
CA ARG A 108 -13.97 3.86 0.71
C ARG A 108 -15.40 3.84 1.22
N LEU A 109 -15.63 4.58 2.30
CA LEU A 109 -16.95 5.05 2.72
C LEU A 109 -16.98 6.57 2.50
N ASP A 110 -18.14 7.09 2.12
CA ASP A 110 -18.33 8.52 1.93
C ASP A 110 -18.22 9.27 3.27
N LYS A 111 -18.05 10.58 3.20
CA LYS A 111 -17.93 11.44 4.40
C LYS A 111 -19.11 11.23 5.37
N ASP A 112 -20.31 11.18 4.84
CA ASP A 112 -21.55 11.09 5.62
C ASP A 112 -22.01 9.65 5.88
N SER A 113 -21.18 8.67 5.50
CA SER A 113 -21.39 7.25 5.80
C SER A 113 -20.54 6.81 6.99
N SER A 114 -21.11 5.98 7.85
CA SER A 114 -20.40 5.28 8.93
C SER A 114 -20.34 3.78 8.69
N GLY A 115 -19.40 3.10 9.32
CA GLY A 115 -19.28 1.65 9.22
C GLY A 115 -17.86 1.13 9.28
N LEU A 116 -17.73 -0.17 9.12
CA LEU A 116 -16.42 -0.83 9.14
C LEU A 116 -15.66 -0.60 7.85
N ILE A 117 -14.38 -0.22 7.99
CA ILE A 117 -13.42 -0.13 6.91
C ILE A 117 -12.13 -0.85 7.29
N LEU A 118 -11.58 -1.60 6.35
CA LEU A 118 -10.29 -2.27 6.49
C LEU A 118 -9.17 -1.32 6.10
N LEU A 119 -8.04 -1.34 6.83
CA LEU A 119 -6.81 -0.68 6.41
C LEU A 119 -5.67 -1.69 6.42
N THR A 120 -4.83 -1.63 5.39
CA THR A 120 -3.71 -2.58 5.25
C THR A 120 -2.52 -1.95 4.53
N ASN A 121 -1.32 -2.53 4.72
CA ASN A 121 -0.15 -2.32 3.89
C ASN A 121 -0.01 -3.39 2.78
N ASP A 122 -0.88 -4.42 2.76
CA ASP A 122 -0.92 -5.43 1.70
C ASP A 122 -1.75 -4.95 0.51
N GLY A 123 -1.05 -4.41 -0.50
CA GLY A 123 -1.69 -3.89 -1.71
C GLY A 123 -2.34 -4.98 -2.58
N ASP A 124 -1.83 -6.21 -2.54
CA ASP A 124 -2.40 -7.32 -3.30
C ASP A 124 -3.73 -7.76 -2.68
N PHE A 125 -3.78 -7.84 -1.34
CA PHE A 125 -5.03 -8.07 -0.61
C PHE A 125 -6.05 -6.95 -0.88
N ALA A 126 -5.65 -5.69 -0.77
CA ALA A 126 -6.52 -4.55 -1.05
C ALA A 126 -7.08 -4.60 -2.48
N HIS A 127 -6.26 -4.95 -3.46
CA HIS A 127 -6.67 -5.10 -4.86
C HIS A 127 -7.69 -6.24 -5.02
N GLN A 128 -7.42 -7.42 -4.45
CA GLN A 128 -8.35 -8.54 -4.47
C GLN A 128 -9.71 -8.19 -3.86
N MET A 129 -9.74 -7.38 -2.82
CA MET A 129 -10.97 -6.98 -2.13
C MET A 129 -11.77 -5.90 -2.85
N THR A 130 -11.14 -5.09 -3.70
CA THR A 130 -11.79 -3.89 -4.26
C THR A 130 -11.95 -3.92 -5.77
N HIS A 131 -11.13 -4.67 -6.50
CA HIS A 131 -11.13 -4.63 -7.95
C HIS A 131 -12.32 -5.40 -8.54
N PRO A 132 -13.04 -4.85 -9.54
CA PRO A 132 -14.23 -5.45 -10.14
C PRO A 132 -14.03 -6.86 -10.71
N SER A 133 -12.81 -7.18 -11.21
CA SER A 133 -12.51 -8.50 -11.78
C SER A 133 -12.65 -9.67 -10.79
N PHE A 134 -12.71 -9.39 -9.49
CA PHE A 134 -12.89 -10.43 -8.46
C PHE A 134 -14.36 -10.64 -8.05
N TYR A 135 -15.31 -10.16 -8.84
CA TYR A 135 -16.75 -10.43 -8.70
C TYR A 135 -17.26 -10.34 -7.24
N LYS A 136 -17.20 -9.14 -6.64
CA LYS A 136 -17.71 -8.94 -5.28
C LYS A 136 -19.21 -8.65 -5.30
N MET A 137 -19.99 -9.53 -4.70
CA MET A 137 -21.40 -9.28 -4.50
C MET A 137 -21.59 -8.18 -3.44
N LYS A 138 -22.44 -7.19 -3.73
CA LYS A 138 -22.86 -6.17 -2.78
C LYS A 138 -24.35 -6.36 -2.48
N ARG A 139 -24.70 -6.32 -1.20
CA ARG A 139 -26.09 -6.38 -0.74
C ARG A 139 -26.45 -5.06 -0.05
N TYR A 140 -27.57 -4.52 -0.40
CA TYR A 140 -28.12 -3.30 0.20
C TYR A 140 -29.45 -3.64 0.87
N LEU A 141 -29.66 -3.10 2.07
CA LEU A 141 -30.96 -3.03 2.71
C LEU A 141 -31.41 -1.56 2.65
N VAL A 142 -32.53 -1.33 2.01
CA VAL A 142 -33.11 0.02 1.85
C VAL A 142 -34.38 0.10 2.63
N THR A 143 -34.52 1.11 3.50
CA THR A 143 -35.75 1.48 4.16
C THR A 143 -36.36 2.64 3.37
N LEU A 144 -37.62 2.51 2.97
CA LEU A 144 -38.40 3.56 2.29
C LEU A 144 -39.34 4.19 3.30
N ASP A 145 -39.50 5.49 3.24
CA ASP A 145 -40.47 6.27 4.00
C ASP A 145 -41.84 6.19 3.34
#